data_7daa22c9968cf02fe5ad75a21c50773f
#
_entry.id   7daa22c9968cf02fe5ad75a21c50773f
#
_cell.length_a   1.000
_cell.length_b   1.000
_cell.length_c   1.000
_cell.angle_alpha   90.00
_cell.angle_beta   90.00
_cell.angle_gamma   90.00
#
_symmetry.space_group_name_H-M   'P 1'
#
loop_
_entity.id
_entity.type
_entity.pdbx_description
1 polymer ?
#
loop_
_entity_poly.entity_id
_entity_poly.type
_entity_poly.pdbx_seq_one_letter_code
_entity_poly.pdbx_strand_id
1 'polypeptide(L)'
;MNNLSRKIVVIIIGLFLQSSLGTKSAQISAQNLGQNGYRKYEDGLLVQWGYLTNSSAGSATIYFPLSFYDTTYRFITTMETVSSDQALYTALPYNKTVTFVSVMRKYVNATTTITIGSSIRNFYWVAIGRWK
;
A
#
# COMPACT_ATOMS: atom_id res chain seq x y z
N MET A 1 16.11 7.83 50.62
CA MET A 1 16.35 6.77 49.63
C MET A 1 17.83 6.79 49.26
N ASN A 2 18.49 5.68 49.36
CA ASN A 2 19.90 5.61 49.00
C ASN A 2 20.12 5.56 47.47
N ASN A 3 21.37 5.69 47.05
CA ASN A 3 21.71 5.78 45.62
C ASN A 3 21.33 4.48 44.85
N LEU A 4 21.41 3.33 45.50
CA LEU A 4 21.05 2.03 44.94
C LEU A 4 19.54 1.92 44.71
N SER A 5 18.72 2.34 45.69
CA SER A 5 17.26 2.33 45.57
C SER A 5 16.77 3.24 44.44
N ARG A 6 17.39 4.42 44.24
CA ARG A 6 17.11 5.30 43.12
C ARG A 6 17.41 4.67 41.77
N LYS A 7 18.55 3.98 41.65
CA LYS A 7 18.92 3.27 40.41
C LYS A 7 17.96 2.14 40.09
N ILE A 8 17.54 1.37 41.08
CA ILE A 8 16.56 0.28 40.88
C ILE A 8 15.20 0.82 40.43
N VAL A 9 14.73 1.90 41.06
CA VAL A 9 13.45 2.55 40.66
C VAL A 9 13.50 3.05 39.20
N VAL A 10 14.59 3.67 38.79
CA VAL A 10 14.76 4.14 37.38
C VAL A 10 14.77 2.97 36.40
N ILE A 11 15.42 1.86 36.74
CA ILE A 11 15.45 0.65 35.90
C ILE A 11 14.04 0.05 35.77
N ILE A 12 13.29 -0.08 36.88
CA ILE A 12 11.93 -0.64 36.87
C ILE A 12 11.00 0.25 36.07
N ILE A 13 11.04 1.58 36.23
CA ILE A 13 10.25 2.53 35.44
C ILE A 13 10.64 2.44 33.98
N GLY A 14 11.92 2.35 33.63
CA GLY A 14 12.39 2.20 32.27
C GLY A 14 11.87 0.92 31.60
N LEU A 15 11.93 -0.21 32.30
CA LEU A 15 11.38 -1.49 31.83
C LEU A 15 9.86 -1.45 31.68
N PHE A 16 9.15 -0.81 32.62
CA PHE A 16 7.69 -0.64 32.55
C PHE A 16 7.29 0.24 31.37
N LEU A 17 7.99 1.35 31.15
CA LEU A 17 7.77 2.22 30.00
C LEU A 17 8.04 1.50 28.67
N GLN A 18 9.08 0.67 28.59
CA GLN A 18 9.33 -0.14 27.40
C GLN A 18 8.23 -1.16 27.12
N SER A 19 7.66 -1.78 28.16
CA SER A 19 6.56 -2.72 28.02
C SER A 19 5.22 -2.05 27.69
N SER A 20 5.04 -0.77 28.08
CA SER A 20 3.82 0.01 27.83
C SER A 20 3.87 0.83 26.54
N LEU A 21 5.04 1.06 25.97
CA LEU A 21 5.26 1.86 24.73
C LEU A 21 5.02 1.08 23.44
N GLY A 22 4.09 0.18 23.46
CA GLY A 22 3.61 -0.50 22.27
C GLY A 22 4.13 -1.92 22.16
N THR A 23 3.21 -2.76 21.75
CA THR A 23 3.51 -4.09 21.26
C THR A 23 4.43 -3.97 20.03
N LYS A 24 5.26 -4.95 19.75
CA LYS A 24 6.11 -5.00 18.54
C LYS A 24 5.33 -4.75 17.25
N SER A 25 4.01 -4.90 17.27
CA SER A 25 3.10 -4.63 16.16
C SER A 25 3.11 -3.18 15.67
N ALA A 26 3.36 -2.22 16.54
CA ALA A 26 3.44 -0.80 16.18
C ALA A 26 4.81 -0.36 15.65
N GLN A 27 5.85 -1.20 15.75
CA GLN A 27 7.20 -0.83 15.34
C GLN A 27 7.38 -0.99 13.82
N ILE A 28 7.90 0.07 13.20
CA ILE A 28 8.28 0.05 11.78
C ILE A 28 9.69 -0.56 11.69
N SER A 29 9.82 -1.67 10.95
CA SER A 29 11.12 -2.31 10.71
C SER A 29 11.85 -1.72 9.51
N ALA A 30 11.11 -1.23 8.51
CA ALA A 30 11.67 -0.55 7.35
C ALA A 30 10.61 0.30 6.65
N GLN A 31 11.02 1.38 6.00
CA GLN A 31 10.11 2.21 5.20
C GLN A 31 10.83 2.96 4.09
N ASN A 32 10.07 3.28 3.04
CA ASN A 32 10.39 4.26 2.02
C ASN A 32 9.14 5.09 1.78
N LEU A 33 9.20 6.40 2.04
CA LEU A 33 8.05 7.31 1.98
C LEU A 33 7.97 8.06 0.65
N GLY A 34 8.65 7.59 -0.39
CA GLY A 34 8.55 8.15 -1.73
C GLY A 34 7.17 7.95 -2.38
N GLN A 35 7.00 8.49 -3.60
CA GLN A 35 5.76 8.36 -4.37
C GLN A 35 5.35 6.89 -4.58
N ASN A 36 6.30 6.01 -4.85
CA ASN A 36 6.15 4.57 -4.84
C ASN A 36 6.89 4.05 -3.62
N GLY A 37 6.16 3.84 -2.54
CA GLY A 37 6.74 3.62 -1.23
C GLY A 37 6.17 2.41 -0.50
N TYR A 38 6.68 2.23 0.73
CA TYR A 38 6.21 1.16 1.61
C TYR A 38 6.45 1.47 3.09
N ARG A 39 5.69 0.81 3.95
CA ARG A 39 5.97 0.60 5.37
C ARG A 39 5.88 -0.88 5.70
N LYS A 40 6.90 -1.37 6.37
CA LYS A 40 7.05 -2.74 6.82
C LYS A 40 7.07 -2.75 8.35
N TYR A 41 6.20 -3.52 8.97
CA TYR A 41 6.03 -3.57 10.42
C TYR A 41 6.56 -4.88 11.00
N GLU A 42 6.99 -4.85 12.26
CA GLU A 42 7.56 -6.01 12.95
C GLU A 42 6.59 -7.18 13.12
N ASP A 43 5.28 -6.91 13.17
CA ASP A 43 4.23 -7.92 13.26
C ASP A 43 3.96 -8.68 11.96
N GLY A 44 4.62 -8.30 10.87
CA GLY A 44 4.44 -8.91 9.57
C GLY A 44 3.58 -8.12 8.60
N LEU A 45 2.94 -7.01 9.02
CA LEU A 45 2.18 -6.16 8.13
C LEU A 45 3.11 -5.44 7.14
N LEU A 46 2.71 -5.41 5.88
CA LEU A 46 3.34 -4.65 4.81
C LEU A 46 2.29 -3.82 4.09
N VAL A 47 2.49 -2.50 4.07
CA VAL A 47 1.69 -1.56 3.31
C VAL A 47 2.57 -0.94 2.24
N GLN A 48 2.13 -0.98 1.00
CA GLN A 48 2.82 -0.40 -0.15
C GLN A 48 1.86 0.47 -0.93
N TRP A 49 2.38 1.52 -1.55
CA TRP A 49 1.58 2.46 -2.34
C TRP A 49 2.36 2.99 -3.51
N GLY A 50 1.65 3.55 -4.46
CA GLY A 50 2.28 4.21 -5.59
C GLY A 50 1.28 4.87 -6.54
N TYR A 51 1.87 5.45 -7.56
CA TYR A 51 1.17 6.10 -8.64
C TYR A 51 1.67 5.55 -9.97
N LEU A 52 0.77 5.08 -10.80
CA LEU A 52 1.08 4.63 -12.15
C LEU A 52 0.88 5.76 -13.14
N THR A 53 1.96 6.15 -13.80
CA THR A 53 1.95 6.96 -15.02
C THR A 53 2.28 6.05 -16.19
N ASN A 54 1.34 5.79 -17.08
CA ASN A 54 1.58 4.95 -18.25
C ASN A 54 0.67 5.39 -19.39
N SER A 55 1.27 5.74 -20.53
CA SER A 55 0.57 6.19 -21.73
C SER A 55 -0.03 5.05 -22.56
N SER A 56 0.34 3.79 -22.31
CA SER A 56 -0.21 2.64 -23.04
C SER A 56 -1.61 2.30 -22.54
N ALA A 57 -2.56 2.13 -23.45
CA ALA A 57 -3.93 1.77 -23.12
C ALA A 57 -4.06 0.31 -22.65
N GLY A 58 -5.02 0.06 -21.78
CA GLY A 58 -5.38 -1.29 -21.36
C GLY A 58 -4.57 -1.79 -20.16
N SER A 59 -3.80 -2.85 -20.33
CA SER A 59 -3.09 -3.50 -19.21
C SER A 59 -1.84 -2.75 -18.78
N ALA A 60 -1.58 -2.79 -17.47
CA ALA A 60 -0.35 -2.30 -16.86
C ALA A 60 0.13 -3.28 -15.79
N THR A 61 1.43 -3.31 -15.55
CA THR A 61 2.03 -4.12 -14.47
C THR A 61 2.61 -3.19 -13.41
N ILE A 62 2.21 -3.39 -12.17
CA ILE A 62 2.73 -2.70 -10.99
C ILE A 62 3.72 -3.63 -10.31
N TYR A 63 4.98 -3.27 -10.30
CA TYR A 63 6.02 -3.95 -9.53
C TYR A 63 6.07 -3.36 -8.11
N PHE A 64 6.00 -4.22 -7.12
CA PHE A 64 6.04 -3.80 -5.73
C PHE A 64 7.47 -3.44 -5.30
N PRO A 65 7.65 -2.40 -4.47
CA PRO A 65 8.94 -2.10 -3.84
C PRO A 65 9.53 -3.26 -3.04
N LEU A 66 8.66 -4.05 -2.38
CA LEU A 66 9.02 -5.26 -1.64
C LEU A 66 8.07 -6.40 -1.99
N SER A 67 8.58 -7.62 -1.95
CA SER A 67 7.74 -8.82 -2.14
C SER A 67 6.82 -9.03 -0.94
N PHE A 68 5.57 -9.38 -1.21
CA PHE A 68 4.67 -9.93 -0.21
C PHE A 68 5.04 -11.38 0.12
N TYR A 69 4.60 -11.86 1.27
CA TYR A 69 4.77 -13.26 1.68
C TYR A 69 3.99 -14.22 0.76
N ASP A 70 2.77 -13.83 0.43
CA ASP A 70 1.86 -14.59 -0.42
C ASP A 70 1.00 -13.66 -1.30
N THR A 71 0.08 -14.22 -2.07
CA THR A 71 -0.82 -13.48 -2.97
C THR A 71 -2.15 -13.08 -2.32
N THR A 72 -2.32 -13.24 -1.01
CA THR A 72 -3.57 -12.89 -0.30
C THR A 72 -3.69 -11.41 0.02
N TYR A 73 -2.68 -10.58 -0.28
CA TYR A 73 -2.74 -9.13 -0.09
C TYR A 73 -3.96 -8.51 -0.78
N ARG A 74 -4.41 -7.39 -0.26
CA ARG A 74 -5.47 -6.57 -0.89
C ARG A 74 -4.82 -5.48 -1.74
N PHE A 75 -5.35 -5.30 -2.94
CA PHE A 75 -4.91 -4.28 -3.88
C PHE A 75 -6.08 -3.36 -4.21
N ILE A 76 -5.91 -2.08 -3.98
CA ILE A 76 -6.93 -1.03 -4.12
C ILE A 76 -6.40 -0.01 -5.10
N THR A 77 -7.27 0.48 -5.99
CA THR A 77 -6.95 1.50 -6.99
C THR A 77 -7.90 2.67 -6.90
N THR A 78 -7.39 3.87 -7.19
CA THR A 78 -8.18 5.07 -7.39
C THR A 78 -7.77 5.72 -8.70
N MET A 79 -8.68 5.75 -9.67
CA MET A 79 -8.44 6.34 -10.99
C MET A 79 -8.49 7.87 -10.93
N GLU A 80 -7.63 8.52 -11.72
CA GLU A 80 -7.73 9.94 -11.98
C GLU A 80 -8.66 10.23 -13.16
N THR A 81 -9.43 11.32 -13.04
CA THR A 81 -10.27 11.85 -14.11
C THR A 81 -10.15 13.37 -14.15
N VAL A 82 -10.69 13.98 -15.21
CA VAL A 82 -10.81 15.43 -15.33
C VAL A 82 -12.28 15.82 -15.25
N SER A 83 -12.57 17.04 -14.78
CA SER A 83 -13.95 17.51 -14.51
C SER A 83 -14.89 17.49 -15.72
N SER A 84 -14.36 17.53 -16.94
CA SER A 84 -15.12 17.45 -18.19
C SER A 84 -15.36 16.03 -18.67
N ASP A 85 -14.84 15.03 -17.98
CA ASP A 85 -14.93 13.62 -18.40
C ASP A 85 -16.31 13.04 -18.07
N GLN A 86 -16.98 12.47 -19.05
CA GLN A 86 -18.27 11.81 -18.87
C GLN A 86 -18.16 10.29 -18.81
N ALA A 87 -16.94 9.77 -18.73
CA ALA A 87 -16.67 8.36 -18.63
C ALA A 87 -16.38 7.92 -17.20
N LEU A 88 -16.81 6.71 -16.88
CA LEU A 88 -16.40 6.01 -15.66
C LEU A 88 -15.16 5.17 -15.93
N TYR A 89 -14.16 5.33 -15.09
CA TYR A 89 -12.88 4.63 -15.21
C TYR A 89 -12.71 3.60 -14.12
N THR A 90 -12.08 2.48 -14.46
CA THR A 90 -11.76 1.43 -13.51
C THR A 90 -10.39 0.81 -13.80
N ALA A 91 -9.72 0.37 -12.76
CA ALA A 91 -8.47 -0.38 -12.81
C ALA A 91 -8.65 -1.67 -12.00
N LEU A 92 -8.72 -2.81 -12.67
CA LEU A 92 -9.04 -4.10 -12.09
C LEU A 92 -7.81 -4.99 -12.05
N PRO A 93 -7.36 -5.46 -10.88
CA PRO A 93 -6.29 -6.45 -10.80
C PRO A 93 -6.79 -7.80 -11.32
N TYR A 94 -6.01 -8.46 -12.18
CA TYR A 94 -6.38 -9.77 -12.74
C TYR A 94 -5.28 -10.85 -12.59
N ASN A 95 -4.03 -10.46 -12.40
CA ASN A 95 -2.93 -11.40 -12.17
C ASN A 95 -2.09 -10.91 -10.98
N LYS A 96 -2.16 -11.63 -9.88
CA LYS A 96 -1.48 -11.30 -8.62
C LYS A 96 -0.33 -12.26 -8.39
N THR A 97 0.86 -11.72 -8.20
CA THR A 97 2.04 -12.45 -7.73
C THR A 97 2.55 -11.80 -6.45
N VAL A 98 3.55 -12.37 -5.83
CA VAL A 98 4.16 -11.76 -4.63
C VAL A 98 4.99 -10.51 -4.94
N THR A 99 5.44 -10.34 -6.18
CA THR A 99 6.33 -9.24 -6.61
C THR A 99 5.66 -8.19 -7.50
N PHE A 100 4.54 -8.53 -8.12
CA PHE A 100 3.81 -7.62 -9.00
C PHE A 100 2.33 -7.95 -9.06
N VAL A 101 1.55 -7.00 -9.55
CA VAL A 101 0.15 -7.19 -9.94
C VAL A 101 -0.07 -6.64 -11.35
N SER A 102 -0.75 -7.41 -12.20
CA SER A 102 -1.22 -6.92 -13.48
C SER A 102 -2.62 -6.34 -13.33
N VAL A 103 -2.84 -5.18 -13.92
CA VAL A 103 -4.07 -4.39 -13.80
C VAL A 103 -4.61 -4.10 -15.19
N MET A 104 -5.90 -4.36 -15.39
CA MET A 104 -6.62 -4.00 -16.60
C MET A 104 -7.35 -2.67 -16.37
N ARG A 105 -7.06 -1.66 -17.17
CA ARG A 105 -7.70 -0.34 -17.14
C ARG A 105 -8.77 -0.25 -18.21
N LYS A 106 -9.99 0.07 -17.80
CA LYS A 106 -11.15 0.22 -18.69
C LYS A 106 -11.87 1.53 -18.43
N TYR A 107 -12.65 1.95 -19.39
CA TYR A 107 -13.63 3.01 -19.21
C TYR A 107 -14.98 2.59 -19.81
N VAL A 108 -16.01 3.19 -19.27
CA VAL A 108 -17.37 3.13 -19.82
C VAL A 108 -17.82 4.57 -20.09
N ASN A 109 -18.16 4.86 -21.33
CA ASN A 109 -18.77 6.12 -21.71
C ASN A 109 -20.22 5.83 -22.12
N ALA A 110 -21.16 6.61 -21.59
CA ALA A 110 -22.60 6.41 -21.77
C ALA A 110 -23.29 7.70 -22.26
N THR A 111 -22.73 8.36 -23.26
CA THR A 111 -23.35 9.57 -23.84
C THR A 111 -24.62 9.25 -24.64
N THR A 112 -24.48 8.77 -25.85
CA THR A 112 -25.62 8.34 -26.72
C THR A 112 -25.64 6.83 -26.91
N THR A 113 -24.49 6.21 -26.90
CA THR A 113 -24.32 4.75 -26.99
C THR A 113 -23.29 4.32 -25.93
N ILE A 114 -23.58 3.25 -25.20
CA ILE A 114 -22.65 2.70 -24.24
C ILE A 114 -21.42 2.15 -24.96
N THR A 115 -20.26 2.73 -24.65
CA THR A 115 -18.98 2.29 -25.20
C THR A 115 -18.05 1.85 -24.07
N ILE A 116 -17.48 0.67 -24.22
CA ILE A 116 -16.47 0.14 -23.29
C ILE A 116 -15.13 0.08 -24.01
N GLY A 117 -14.13 0.71 -23.46
CA GLY A 117 -12.80 0.79 -24.05
C GLY A 117 -11.64 0.59 -23.07
N SER A 118 -10.45 0.56 -23.62
CA SER A 118 -9.21 0.51 -22.82
C SER A 118 -8.78 1.92 -22.45
N SER A 119 -8.46 2.12 -21.16
CA SER A 119 -8.09 3.43 -20.62
C SER A 119 -6.57 3.61 -20.58
N ILE A 120 -6.13 4.85 -20.80
CA ILE A 120 -4.76 5.34 -20.58
C ILE A 120 -4.63 6.12 -19.26
N ARG A 121 -5.72 6.29 -18.50
CA ARG A 121 -5.72 7.10 -17.29
C ARG A 121 -4.76 6.56 -16.25
N ASN A 122 -4.09 7.46 -15.56
CA ASN A 122 -3.24 7.17 -14.42
C ASN A 122 -4.09 6.78 -13.22
N PHE A 123 -3.48 6.14 -12.25
CA PHE A 123 -4.16 5.79 -11.01
C PHE A 123 -3.20 5.66 -9.84
N TYR A 124 -3.71 5.94 -8.65
CA TYR A 124 -3.07 5.61 -7.39
C TYR A 124 -3.42 4.19 -6.98
N TRP A 125 -2.51 3.54 -6.29
CA TRP A 125 -2.73 2.20 -5.77
C TRP A 125 -2.19 2.05 -4.35
N VAL A 126 -2.82 1.19 -3.60
CA VAL A 126 -2.37 0.73 -2.28
C VAL A 126 -2.48 -0.78 -2.24
N ALA A 127 -1.45 -1.43 -1.73
CA ALA A 127 -1.42 -2.87 -1.49
C ALA A 127 -1.13 -3.13 -0.01
N ILE A 128 -1.95 -3.97 0.62
CA ILE A 128 -1.85 -4.29 2.04
C ILE A 128 -1.83 -5.80 2.21
N GLY A 129 -0.82 -6.32 2.86
CA GLY A 129 -0.64 -7.76 3.07
C GLY A 129 0.44 -8.05 4.09
N ARG A 130 1.02 -9.25 4.00
CA ARG A 130 2.07 -9.71 4.89
C ARG A 130 3.39 -9.83 4.14
N TRP A 131 4.50 -9.66 4.88
CA TRP A 131 5.85 -9.93 4.37
C TRP A 131 6.49 -11.16 5.04
N LYS A 132 5.87 -11.71 6.09
CA LYS A 132 6.27 -12.94 6.81
C LYS A 132 5.04 -13.66 7.37
#